data_2de5eb30fa98eb939306088a21445d55
#
_entry.id   2de5eb30fa98eb939306088a21445d55
#
_cell.length_a   1.000
_cell.length_b   1.000
_cell.length_c   1.000
_cell.angle_alpha   90.00
_cell.angle_beta   90.00
_cell.angle_gamma   90.00
#
_symmetry.space_group_name_H-M   'P 1'
#
loop_
_entity.id
_entity.type
_entity.pdbx_description
1 polymer ?
#
loop_
_entity_poly.entity_id
_entity_poly.type
_entity_poly.pdbx_seq_one_letter_code
_entity_poly.pdbx_strand_id
1 'polypeptide(L)'
;MTCLVLAKKEKEMTILQSSKSKLDFRVLTLATILLIVLIVPMNYVHEIGHGIICALEGNQFQIHIGVDNSTLICIGGSQNTELFFVFGGLFASLVCAIPLIKYSWLKKYPWIIIPILTLSIGHGINAIIEVSLTDWYMQNGVMPEITLGMISLMCYFGVLIYFGRTK
;
A
#
# COMPACT_ATOMS: atom_id res chain seq x y z
N MET A 1 28.19 -4.06 -48.90
CA MET A 1 26.83 -4.24 -48.32
C MET A 1 26.81 -4.48 -46.81
N THR A 2 27.88 -4.98 -46.23
CA THR A 2 27.97 -5.38 -44.79
C THR A 2 28.06 -4.19 -43.81
N CYS A 3 28.65 -3.07 -44.23
CA CYS A 3 28.86 -1.91 -43.33
C CYS A 3 27.58 -1.15 -42.99
N LEU A 4 26.57 -1.12 -43.86
CA LEU A 4 25.27 -0.46 -43.63
C LEU A 4 24.39 -1.22 -42.65
N VAL A 5 24.51 -2.56 -42.61
CA VAL A 5 23.75 -3.41 -41.68
C VAL A 5 24.26 -3.27 -40.25
N LEU A 6 25.57 -3.15 -40.07
CA LEU A 6 26.22 -2.95 -38.77
C LEU A 6 25.84 -1.59 -38.15
N ALA A 7 25.89 -0.52 -38.95
CA ALA A 7 25.52 0.83 -38.49
C ALA A 7 24.04 0.93 -38.11
N LYS A 8 23.13 0.20 -38.78
CA LYS A 8 21.70 0.13 -38.42
C LYS A 8 21.50 -0.59 -37.14
N LYS A 9 22.20 -1.71 -36.89
CA LYS A 9 22.11 -2.51 -35.67
C LYS A 9 22.68 -1.79 -34.45
N GLU A 10 23.73 -1.00 -34.64
CA GLU A 10 24.34 -0.15 -33.61
C GLU A 10 23.39 1.00 -33.22
N LYS A 11 22.73 1.60 -34.17
CA LYS A 11 21.72 2.64 -33.93
C LYS A 11 20.48 2.12 -33.27
N GLU A 12 20.03 0.92 -33.61
CA GLU A 12 18.88 0.25 -32.89
C GLU A 12 19.27 -0.15 -31.47
N MET A 13 20.49 -0.63 -31.21
CA MET A 13 20.97 -0.90 -29.84
C MET A 13 21.10 0.37 -29.01
N THR A 14 21.56 1.46 -29.59
CA THR A 14 21.69 2.76 -28.91
C THR A 14 20.32 3.36 -28.59
N ILE A 15 19.33 3.18 -29.46
CA ILE A 15 17.94 3.59 -29.21
C ILE A 15 17.31 2.73 -28.11
N LEU A 16 17.55 1.41 -28.07
CA LEU A 16 17.10 0.50 -27.03
C LEU A 16 17.79 0.77 -25.68
N GLN A 17 19.05 1.17 -25.67
CA GLN A 17 19.73 1.58 -24.43
C GLN A 17 19.31 2.97 -23.93
N SER A 18 18.94 3.88 -24.81
CA SER A 18 18.41 5.21 -24.43
C SER A 18 17.00 5.16 -23.87
N SER A 19 16.27 4.06 -24.11
CA SER A 19 14.91 3.81 -23.56
C SER A 19 14.92 3.17 -22.18
N LYS A 20 16.03 3.10 -21.44
CA LYS A 20 16.00 2.86 -19.99
C LYS A 20 15.34 4.07 -19.34
N SER A 21 14.01 3.99 -19.19
CA SER A 21 13.25 5.05 -18.55
C SER A 21 13.77 5.23 -17.11
N LYS A 22 14.57 6.28 -16.95
CA LYS A 22 14.79 6.83 -15.61
C LYS A 22 13.41 7.12 -15.06
N LEU A 23 13.08 6.53 -13.89
CA LEU A 23 11.89 6.88 -13.17
C LEU A 23 11.87 8.41 -13.08
N ASP A 24 10.94 9.06 -13.77
CA ASP A 24 10.92 10.51 -13.86
C ASP A 24 10.78 11.07 -12.43
N PHE A 25 11.64 11.99 -12.06
CA PHE A 25 11.61 12.64 -10.75
C PHE A 25 10.22 13.21 -10.42
N ARG A 26 9.49 13.68 -11.43
CA ARG A 26 8.10 14.14 -11.28
C ARG A 26 7.16 13.02 -10.84
N VAL A 27 7.29 11.83 -11.44
CA VAL A 27 6.48 10.66 -11.08
C VAL A 27 6.76 10.25 -9.64
N LEU A 28 8.04 10.23 -9.25
CA LEU A 28 8.45 9.92 -7.88
C LEU A 28 7.85 10.93 -6.89
N THR A 29 8.02 12.23 -7.16
CA THR A 29 7.52 13.30 -6.28
C THR A 29 6.01 13.24 -6.13
N LEU A 30 5.26 13.12 -7.25
CA LEU A 30 3.80 13.05 -7.22
C LEU A 30 3.31 11.79 -6.51
N ALA A 31 3.95 10.63 -6.74
CA ALA A 31 3.61 9.39 -6.06
C ALA A 31 3.84 9.49 -4.55
N THR A 32 4.96 10.10 -4.13
CA THR A 32 5.25 10.31 -2.70
C THR A 32 4.25 11.25 -2.05
N ILE A 33 3.94 12.38 -2.68
CA ILE A 33 2.94 13.33 -2.17
C ILE A 33 1.57 12.64 -2.03
N LEU A 34 1.14 11.91 -3.07
CA LEU A 34 -0.14 11.21 -3.03
C LEU A 34 -0.16 10.11 -1.97
N LEU A 35 0.94 9.37 -1.79
CA LEU A 35 1.08 8.38 -0.72
C LEU A 35 0.87 9.03 0.65
N ILE A 36 1.57 10.13 0.93
CA ILE A 36 1.46 10.86 2.21
C ILE A 36 0.02 11.33 2.44
N VAL A 37 -0.63 11.89 1.41
CA VAL A 37 -2.02 12.37 1.52
C VAL A 37 -3.00 11.23 1.78
N LEU A 38 -2.74 10.03 1.25
CA LEU A 38 -3.63 8.88 1.40
C LEU A 38 -3.42 8.10 2.70
N ILE A 39 -2.30 8.24 3.40
CA ILE A 39 -2.03 7.48 4.63
C ILE A 39 -3.15 7.68 5.66
N VAL A 40 -3.48 8.91 6.00
CA VAL A 40 -4.49 9.20 7.05
C VAL A 40 -5.88 8.68 6.67
N PRO A 41 -6.43 8.97 5.47
CA PRO A 41 -7.71 8.39 5.05
C PRO A 41 -7.72 6.86 5.05
N MET A 42 -6.60 6.24 4.67
CA MET A 42 -6.53 4.77 4.60
C MET A 42 -6.41 4.11 5.97
N ASN A 43 -5.74 4.75 6.92
CA ASN A 43 -5.78 4.33 8.32
C ASN A 43 -7.21 4.40 8.87
N TYR A 44 -7.95 5.46 8.53
CA TYR A 44 -9.37 5.53 8.92
C TYR A 44 -10.21 4.39 8.32
N VAL A 45 -9.99 4.07 7.04
CA VAL A 45 -10.66 2.92 6.39
C VAL A 45 -10.29 1.60 7.07
N HIS A 46 -9.05 1.45 7.51
CA HIS A 46 -8.59 0.30 8.27
C HIS A 46 -9.37 0.16 9.59
N GLU A 47 -9.47 1.22 10.36
CA GLU A 47 -10.23 1.22 11.62
C GLU A 47 -11.73 0.95 11.39
N ILE A 48 -12.31 1.47 10.30
CA ILE A 48 -13.70 1.11 9.92
C ILE A 48 -13.84 -0.39 9.70
N GLY A 49 -12.84 -1.05 9.12
CA GLY A 49 -12.84 -2.51 8.96
C GLY A 49 -13.04 -3.23 10.30
N HIS A 50 -12.27 -2.88 11.32
CA HIS A 50 -12.45 -3.39 12.68
C HIS A 50 -13.84 -3.06 13.23
N GLY A 51 -14.31 -1.82 13.00
CA GLY A 51 -15.64 -1.36 13.45
C GLY A 51 -16.79 -2.15 12.84
N ILE A 52 -16.66 -2.59 11.58
CA ILE A 52 -17.67 -3.43 10.92
C ILE A 52 -17.84 -4.75 11.71
N ILE A 53 -16.75 -5.41 12.10
CA ILE A 53 -16.82 -6.66 12.85
C ILE A 53 -17.44 -6.42 14.23
N CYS A 54 -17.00 -5.39 14.95
CA CYS A 54 -17.56 -4.99 16.23
C CYS A 54 -19.08 -4.74 16.14
N ALA A 55 -19.53 -4.02 15.11
CA ALA A 55 -20.95 -3.74 14.88
C ALA A 55 -21.75 -5.00 14.50
N LEU A 56 -21.20 -5.91 13.72
CA LEU A 56 -21.83 -7.18 13.36
C LEU A 56 -22.04 -8.08 14.58
N GLU A 57 -21.18 -7.96 15.59
CA GLU A 57 -21.30 -8.65 16.88
C GLU A 57 -22.29 -7.95 17.83
N GLY A 58 -22.92 -6.86 17.40
CA GLY A 58 -23.89 -6.09 18.18
C GLY A 58 -23.28 -5.12 19.19
N ASN A 59 -21.98 -4.90 19.13
CA ASN A 59 -21.24 -4.02 20.02
C ASN A 59 -21.15 -2.58 19.45
N GLN A 60 -21.03 -1.61 20.35
CA GLN A 60 -20.68 -0.23 19.97
C GLN A 60 -19.17 -0.09 19.81
N PHE A 61 -18.75 0.86 18.98
CA PHE A 61 -17.33 1.15 18.83
C PHE A 61 -17.05 2.65 18.79
N GLN A 62 -15.83 3.01 19.13
CA GLN A 62 -15.31 4.37 19.03
C GLN A 62 -14.02 4.35 18.23
N ILE A 63 -13.90 5.25 17.24
CA ILE A 63 -12.69 5.42 16.46
C ILE A 63 -11.99 6.68 16.96
N HIS A 64 -10.73 6.54 17.33
CA HIS A 64 -9.82 7.66 17.58
C HIS A 64 -8.84 7.77 16.43
N ILE A 65 -8.78 8.95 15.81
CA ILE A 65 -7.85 9.21 14.71
C ILE A 65 -6.84 10.22 15.20
N GLY A 66 -5.59 9.79 15.31
CA GLY A 66 -4.43 10.63 15.56
C GLY A 66 -3.51 10.65 14.35
N VAL A 67 -2.60 11.61 14.33
CA VAL A 67 -1.50 11.63 13.34
C VAL A 67 -0.53 10.49 13.62
N ASP A 68 -0.36 10.18 14.91
CA ASP A 68 0.61 9.21 15.41
C ASP A 68 0.00 7.83 15.64
N ASN A 69 -1.31 7.77 15.86
CA ASN A 69 -2.00 6.53 16.21
C ASN A 69 -3.49 6.63 15.84
N SER A 70 -3.96 5.68 15.07
CA SER A 70 -5.39 5.48 14.80
C SER A 70 -5.80 4.18 15.48
N THR A 71 -6.80 4.24 16.34
CA THR A 71 -7.26 3.08 17.10
C THR A 71 -8.76 2.99 17.11
N LEU A 72 -9.28 1.77 17.09
CA LEU A 72 -10.68 1.48 17.35
C LEU A 72 -10.83 0.73 18.67
N ILE A 73 -11.76 1.21 19.47
CA ILE A 73 -12.16 0.55 20.72
C ILE A 73 -13.53 -0.06 20.52
N CYS A 74 -13.61 -1.40 20.55
CA CYS A 74 -14.86 -2.13 20.54
C CYS A 74 -15.39 -2.23 21.99
N ILE A 75 -16.52 -1.57 22.28
CA ILE A 75 -17.09 -1.52 23.62
C ILE A 75 -17.80 -2.85 23.90
N GLY A 76 -17.26 -3.62 24.83
CA GLY A 76 -17.70 -4.99 25.12
C GLY A 76 -16.73 -6.06 24.61
N GLY A 77 -15.74 -5.64 23.81
CA GLY A 77 -14.76 -6.54 23.19
C GLY A 77 -15.32 -7.27 21.95
N SER A 78 -14.46 -7.78 21.09
CA SER A 78 -14.87 -8.63 19.97
C SER A 78 -14.91 -10.10 20.43
N GLN A 79 -15.96 -10.82 20.04
CA GLN A 79 -16.10 -12.26 20.28
C GLN A 79 -15.16 -13.07 19.38
N ASN A 80 -14.89 -12.57 18.16
CA ASN A 80 -13.98 -13.19 17.23
C ASN A 80 -12.76 -12.29 16.99
N THR A 81 -11.82 -12.38 17.91
CA THR A 81 -10.60 -11.54 17.90
C THR A 81 -9.80 -11.69 16.62
N GLU A 82 -9.65 -12.91 16.07
CA GLU A 82 -8.91 -13.14 14.83
C GLU A 82 -9.57 -12.43 13.64
N LEU A 83 -10.90 -12.58 13.51
CA LEU A 83 -11.66 -11.92 12.46
C LEU A 83 -11.60 -10.40 12.60
N PHE A 84 -11.69 -9.90 13.81
CA PHE A 84 -11.57 -8.48 14.12
C PHE A 84 -10.23 -7.93 13.60
N PHE A 85 -9.11 -8.53 14.01
CA PHE A 85 -7.78 -8.04 13.62
C PHE A 85 -7.50 -8.20 12.12
N VAL A 86 -7.85 -9.33 11.50
CA VAL A 86 -7.57 -9.52 10.07
C VAL A 86 -8.43 -8.61 9.18
N PHE A 87 -9.66 -8.30 9.61
CA PHE A 87 -10.62 -7.61 8.74
C PHE A 87 -10.27 -6.13 8.51
N GLY A 88 -9.67 -5.44 9.49
CA GLY A 88 -9.21 -4.06 9.32
C GLY A 88 -8.28 -3.90 8.14
N GLY A 89 -7.18 -4.62 8.15
CA GLY A 89 -6.19 -4.55 7.08
C GLY A 89 -6.69 -5.08 5.74
N LEU A 90 -7.47 -6.19 5.73
CA LEU A 90 -8.06 -6.71 4.50
C LEU A 90 -9.05 -5.73 3.87
N PHE A 91 -9.91 -5.11 4.68
CA PHE A 91 -10.88 -4.12 4.20
C PHE A 91 -10.19 -2.92 3.57
N ALA A 92 -9.18 -2.35 4.23
CA ALA A 92 -8.39 -1.24 3.70
C ALA A 92 -7.65 -1.64 2.42
N SER A 93 -7.04 -2.84 2.40
CA SER A 93 -6.37 -3.38 1.21
C SER A 93 -7.32 -3.48 0.01
N LEU A 94 -8.53 -4.01 0.21
CA LEU A 94 -9.54 -4.14 -0.84
C LEU A 94 -10.04 -2.77 -1.32
N VAL A 95 -10.31 -1.83 -0.41
CA VAL A 95 -10.74 -0.47 -0.78
C VAL A 95 -9.66 0.22 -1.62
N CYS A 96 -8.38 0.10 -1.23
CA CYS A 96 -7.26 0.59 -2.05
C CYS A 96 -7.18 -0.08 -3.42
N ALA A 97 -7.53 -1.36 -3.52
CA ALA A 97 -7.46 -2.09 -4.78
C ALA A 97 -8.61 -1.75 -5.76
N ILE A 98 -9.73 -1.18 -5.31
CA ILE A 98 -10.88 -0.84 -6.18
C ILE A 98 -10.47 -0.06 -7.44
N PRO A 99 -9.63 1.00 -7.37
CA PRO A 99 -9.23 1.72 -8.57
C PRO A 99 -8.48 0.86 -9.59
N LEU A 100 -7.82 -0.24 -9.13
CA LEU A 100 -7.08 -1.15 -10.01
C LEU A 100 -8.00 -1.93 -10.98
N ILE A 101 -9.31 -1.96 -10.75
CA ILE A 101 -10.29 -2.48 -11.71
C ILE A 101 -10.17 -1.74 -13.06
N LYS A 102 -9.79 -0.47 -13.03
CA LYS A 102 -9.50 0.35 -14.21
C LYS A 102 -8.01 0.35 -14.59
N TYR A 103 -7.28 -0.73 -14.32
CA TYR A 103 -5.83 -0.82 -14.50
C TYR A 103 -5.36 -0.40 -15.89
N SER A 104 -6.08 -0.77 -16.95
CA SER A 104 -5.75 -0.41 -18.33
C SER A 104 -5.66 1.11 -18.56
N TRP A 105 -6.46 1.88 -17.83
CA TRP A 105 -6.41 3.33 -17.84
C TRP A 105 -5.35 3.86 -16.87
N LEU A 106 -5.30 3.32 -15.65
CA LEU A 106 -4.38 3.77 -14.59
C LEU A 106 -2.92 3.55 -14.94
N LYS A 107 -2.57 2.51 -15.71
CA LYS A 107 -1.18 2.25 -16.12
C LYS A 107 -0.52 3.41 -16.87
N LYS A 108 -1.32 4.36 -17.39
CA LYS A 108 -0.84 5.60 -17.99
C LYS A 108 -0.34 6.61 -16.94
N TYR A 109 -0.73 6.42 -15.67
CA TYR A 109 -0.47 7.32 -14.56
C TYR A 109 0.25 6.59 -13.43
N PRO A 110 1.54 6.24 -13.60
CA PRO A 110 2.29 5.46 -12.61
C PRO A 110 2.34 6.14 -11.23
N TRP A 111 2.29 7.47 -11.18
CA TRP A 111 2.23 8.23 -9.94
C TRP A 111 0.95 8.01 -9.12
N ILE A 112 -0.12 7.49 -9.72
CA ILE A 112 -1.34 7.08 -9.02
C ILE A 112 -1.26 5.59 -8.62
N ILE A 113 -0.79 4.73 -9.53
CA ILE A 113 -0.73 3.28 -9.27
C ILE A 113 0.24 2.95 -8.13
N ILE A 114 1.40 3.60 -8.09
CA ILE A 114 2.45 3.32 -7.11
C ILE A 114 1.91 3.44 -5.67
N PRO A 115 1.32 4.57 -5.23
CA PRO A 115 0.78 4.68 -3.88
C PRO A 115 -0.40 3.74 -3.63
N ILE A 116 -1.29 3.53 -4.60
CA ILE A 116 -2.42 2.60 -4.46
C ILE A 116 -1.92 1.17 -4.19
N LEU A 117 -0.98 0.67 -4.98
CA LEU A 117 -0.40 -0.66 -4.77
C LEU A 117 0.35 -0.74 -3.45
N THR A 118 1.12 0.29 -3.11
CA THR A 118 1.84 0.35 -1.84
C THR A 118 0.90 0.21 -0.65
N LEU A 119 -0.18 0.99 -0.63
CA LEU A 119 -1.16 0.96 0.46
C LEU A 119 -1.95 -0.35 0.47
N SER A 120 -2.37 -0.86 -0.70
CA SER A 120 -3.07 -2.13 -0.78
C SER A 120 -2.22 -3.29 -0.24
N ILE A 121 -0.98 -3.40 -0.67
CA ILE A 121 -0.05 -4.44 -0.20
C ILE A 121 0.29 -4.22 1.29
N GLY A 122 0.57 -2.98 1.69
CA GLY A 122 0.90 -2.63 3.07
C GLY A 122 -0.20 -3.03 4.05
N HIS A 123 -1.47 -2.66 3.78
CA HIS A 123 -2.60 -3.05 4.63
C HIS A 123 -2.86 -4.56 4.59
N GLY A 124 -2.63 -5.24 3.46
CA GLY A 124 -2.74 -6.71 3.39
C GLY A 124 -1.69 -7.41 4.27
N ILE A 125 -0.45 -6.92 4.27
CA ILE A 125 0.61 -7.44 5.15
C ILE A 125 0.28 -7.11 6.61
N ASN A 126 -0.25 -5.91 6.88
CA ASN A 126 -0.68 -5.52 8.23
C ASN A 126 -1.72 -6.48 8.80
N ALA A 127 -2.75 -6.86 8.01
CA ALA A 127 -3.74 -7.85 8.42
C ALA A 127 -3.12 -9.17 8.89
N ILE A 128 -2.08 -9.64 8.17
CA ILE A 128 -1.38 -10.87 8.53
C ILE A 128 -0.60 -10.70 9.84
N ILE A 129 0.06 -9.56 10.03
CA ILE A 129 0.85 -9.26 11.22
C ILE A 129 -0.05 -9.14 12.44
N GLU A 130 -1.15 -8.41 12.35
CA GLU A 130 -2.10 -8.20 13.44
C GLU A 130 -2.68 -9.50 13.95
N VAL A 131 -3.09 -10.40 13.04
CA VAL A 131 -3.65 -11.70 13.46
C VAL A 131 -2.58 -12.68 13.93
N SER A 132 -1.39 -12.66 13.33
CA SER A 132 -0.33 -13.62 13.66
C SER A 132 0.44 -13.25 14.94
N LEU A 133 0.48 -11.97 15.27
CA LEU A 133 1.25 -11.41 16.37
C LEU A 133 0.36 -10.56 17.31
N THR A 134 -0.89 -10.94 17.47
CA THR A 134 -1.88 -10.18 18.26
C THR A 134 -1.38 -9.85 19.66
N ASP A 135 -0.83 -10.83 20.39
CA ASP A 135 -0.31 -10.62 21.74
C ASP A 135 0.85 -9.61 21.77
N TRP A 136 1.76 -9.73 20.82
CA TRP A 136 2.88 -8.79 20.68
C TRP A 136 2.38 -7.39 20.33
N TYR A 137 1.41 -7.32 19.42
CA TYR A 137 0.79 -6.07 18.97
C TYR A 137 0.14 -5.33 20.14
N MET A 138 -0.63 -6.03 20.94
CA MET A 138 -1.35 -5.46 22.09
C MET A 138 -0.44 -5.06 23.25
N GLN A 139 0.73 -5.72 23.40
CA GLN A 139 1.63 -5.49 24.54
C GLN A 139 2.71 -4.43 24.31
N ASN A 140 3.05 -4.13 23.05
CA ASN A 140 4.24 -3.33 22.73
C ASN A 140 3.95 -1.87 22.29
N GLY A 141 2.71 -1.41 22.39
CA GLY A 141 2.32 -0.01 22.17
C GLY A 141 2.77 0.55 20.80
N VAL A 142 3.72 1.46 20.75
CA VAL A 142 4.16 2.16 19.54
C VAL A 142 5.03 1.29 18.60
N MET A 143 5.62 0.20 19.09
CA MET A 143 6.53 -0.64 18.29
C MET A 143 5.87 -1.29 17.07
N PRO A 144 4.63 -1.79 17.15
CA PRO A 144 3.90 -2.29 15.98
C PRO A 144 3.78 -1.24 14.87
N GLU A 145 3.46 -0.01 15.21
CA GLU A 145 3.27 1.08 14.24
C GLU A 145 4.57 1.42 13.50
N ILE A 146 5.69 1.48 14.23
CA ILE A 146 7.01 1.68 13.63
C ILE A 146 7.32 0.54 12.66
N THR A 147 7.05 -0.70 13.06
CA THR A 147 7.28 -1.89 12.22
C THR A 147 6.45 -1.83 10.95
N LEU A 148 5.16 -1.46 11.07
CA LEU A 148 4.26 -1.31 9.92
C LEU A 148 4.67 -0.16 9.00
N GLY A 149 5.13 0.96 9.56
CA GLY A 149 5.71 2.06 8.80
C GLY A 149 6.93 1.62 7.98
N MET A 150 7.83 0.84 8.57
CA MET A 150 8.99 0.28 7.88
C MET A 150 8.58 -0.69 6.77
N ILE A 151 7.60 -1.56 7.00
CA ILE A 151 7.07 -2.48 5.98
C ILE A 151 6.44 -1.71 4.83
N SER A 152 5.65 -0.69 5.13
CA SER A 152 5.03 0.16 4.11
C SER A 152 6.09 0.87 3.25
N LEU A 153 7.17 1.33 3.87
CA LEU A 153 8.29 1.93 3.16
C LEU A 153 9.00 0.92 2.25
N MET A 154 9.22 -0.31 2.73
CA MET A 154 9.79 -1.40 1.93
C MET A 154 8.88 -1.75 0.74
N CYS A 155 7.56 -1.82 0.95
CA CYS A 155 6.58 -2.03 -0.12
C CYS A 155 6.65 -0.90 -1.16
N TYR A 156 6.75 0.36 -0.72
CA TYR A 156 6.88 1.50 -1.61
C TYR A 156 8.12 1.40 -2.50
N PHE A 157 9.29 1.12 -1.93
CA PHE A 157 10.51 0.92 -2.71
C PHE A 157 10.41 -0.29 -3.64
N GLY A 158 9.81 -1.40 -3.19
CA GLY A 158 9.57 -2.57 -4.03
C GLY A 158 8.72 -2.26 -5.25
N VAL A 159 7.62 -1.53 -5.06
CA VAL A 159 6.73 -1.08 -6.14
C VAL A 159 7.45 -0.11 -7.09
N LEU A 160 8.23 0.83 -6.56
CA LEU A 160 9.04 1.75 -7.36
C LEU A 160 10.05 1.00 -8.25
N ILE A 161 10.77 0.02 -7.68
CA ILE A 161 11.73 -0.80 -8.43
C ILE A 161 11.02 -1.60 -9.53
N TYR A 162 9.86 -2.18 -9.23
CA TYR A 162 9.06 -2.90 -10.21
C TYR A 162 8.69 -2.00 -11.40
N PHE A 163 8.11 -0.83 -11.14
CA PHE A 163 7.75 0.11 -12.20
C PHE A 163 8.96 0.74 -12.91
N GLY A 164 10.10 0.86 -12.25
CA GLY A 164 11.34 1.31 -12.87
C GLY A 164 11.96 0.29 -13.82
N ARG A 165 11.66 -1.02 -13.66
CA ARG A 165 12.18 -2.10 -14.51
C ARG A 165 11.28 -2.46 -15.69
N THR A 166 9.98 -2.20 -15.59
CA THR A 166 8.98 -2.62 -16.60
C THR A 166 8.82 -1.65 -17.77
N LYS A 167 9.60 -0.60 -17.81
CA LYS A 167 9.71 0.34 -18.95
C LYS A 167 11.08 0.17 -19.60
#